data_e5f3ece37d6f002666deef2d21275ff1
#
_entry.id   e5f3ece37d6f002666deef2d21275ff1
#
_cell.length_a   1.000
_cell.length_b   1.000
_cell.length_c   1.000
_cell.angle_alpha   90.00
_cell.angle_beta   90.00
_cell.angle_gamma   90.00
#
_symmetry.space_group_name_H-M   'P 1'
#
loop_
_entity.id
_entity.type
_entity.pdbx_description
1 polymer ?
#
loop_
_entity_poly.entity_id
_entity_poly.type
_entity_poly.pdbx_seq_one_letter_code
_entity_poly.pdbx_strand_id
1 'polypeptide(L)'
;MCSSDLSTEWKGHQINIIDTPGHVDFTIEVNRSLRVLDGAVVVFDGVAGVEPQTETNWRLANQYNVPRMCYINKMDRMGANFEKAITGIKERLGANIVLCQVPIGSHDEFKGMVDLVAGCGYVWKEEDKDSPWETIPIEEMKGRFTFASTRDNQWMDELLDLRRESIETALALDDDAFMEFVENGKFDIKKVKECIRKGTVSGKLVPIFCGSSFKNKGVQQLLDGVIDYMPFPGENGGISMVDPDGKVIGEQKVLDDAPARALAFKVINDQFGTLTFVRVYSGVIKKGDTMLNVTRDKKERIGRIVEVQANVTKDIEEARAGDICAFVSMKDTETGDSLSDPAHPALLERMRFPDPVISVSVEPKTRADVEKMSTALYKMAKADPSLRLAVDQETGQTVLRGMGELHLEVTIDRMRTELGVEAVMGKPKVSFREAFGQVTDRLYTHKKQSGGSGQFARIKFTLEPGEPGSGFNFESKIVGGSVPKEYIPGVEKGLESVLGAGVLAGFPIVDFTVKLIDGAYHEVDSSALAFEIAARQGLREALQKAGCVLLEPIMKVEVVTPEDYTGTVIGDLNSRRGQIQGQDMRGNANVVNAMV
;
A
#
# COMPACT_ATOMS: atom_id res chain seq x y z
N MET A 1 -12.52 1.12 8.54
CA MET A 1 -12.69 -0.34 8.36
C MET A 1 -11.56 -1.02 9.11
N CYS A 2 -11.84 -1.65 10.22
CA CYS A 2 -10.85 -2.48 10.89
C CYS A 2 -10.81 -3.81 10.15
N SER A 3 -9.65 -4.24 9.63
CA SER A 3 -9.46 -5.63 9.28
C SER A 3 -9.65 -6.42 10.58
N SER A 4 -10.69 -7.23 10.65
CA SER A 4 -10.97 -8.06 11.81
C SER A 4 -10.09 -9.31 11.70
N ASP A 5 -9.04 -9.37 12.52
CA ASP A 5 -8.30 -10.63 12.68
C ASP A 5 -9.16 -11.53 13.57
N LEU A 6 -9.55 -12.67 13.02
CA LEU A 6 -10.46 -13.61 13.66
C LEU A 6 -9.79 -14.96 13.79
N SER A 7 -10.02 -15.64 14.89
CA SER A 7 -9.66 -17.04 15.06
C SER A 7 -10.91 -17.88 15.21
N THR A 8 -11.00 -19.00 14.52
CA THR A 8 -12.11 -19.94 14.62
C THR A 8 -11.60 -21.38 14.68
N GLU A 9 -12.38 -22.26 15.31
CA GLU A 9 -12.11 -23.69 15.33
C GLU A 9 -13.07 -24.41 14.40
N TRP A 10 -12.55 -25.25 13.50
CA TRP A 10 -13.36 -26.05 12.58
C TRP A 10 -12.79 -27.46 12.48
N LYS A 11 -13.61 -28.47 12.81
CA LYS A 11 -13.23 -29.91 12.76
C LYS A 11 -11.89 -30.19 13.47
N GLY A 12 -11.65 -29.59 14.62
CA GLY A 12 -10.43 -29.76 15.42
C GLY A 12 -9.20 -29.04 14.88
N HIS A 13 -9.37 -28.13 13.91
CA HIS A 13 -8.31 -27.27 13.38
C HIS A 13 -8.59 -25.81 13.78
N GLN A 14 -7.54 -25.13 14.23
CA GLN A 14 -7.58 -23.68 14.44
C GLN A 14 -7.30 -22.97 13.10
N ILE A 15 -8.18 -22.07 12.71
CA ILE A 15 -8.07 -21.27 11.49
C ILE A 15 -7.98 -19.80 11.89
N ASN A 16 -6.85 -19.16 11.61
CA ASN A 16 -6.67 -17.72 11.79
C ASN A 16 -7.04 -17.02 10.49
N ILE A 17 -7.98 -16.09 10.56
CA ILE A 17 -8.52 -15.37 9.40
C ILE A 17 -8.08 -13.92 9.49
N ILE A 18 -7.39 -13.44 8.46
CA ILE A 18 -7.06 -12.03 8.26
C ILE A 18 -7.92 -11.52 7.12
N ASP A 19 -8.89 -10.66 7.43
CA ASP A 19 -9.72 -10.01 6.43
C ASP A 19 -9.03 -8.76 5.88
N THR A 20 -8.97 -8.63 4.55
CA THR A 20 -8.33 -7.51 3.88
C THR A 20 -9.31 -6.79 2.96
N PRO A 21 -9.36 -5.44 2.99
CA PRO A 21 -10.18 -4.69 2.07
C PRO A 21 -9.69 -4.85 0.63
N GLY A 22 -10.64 -4.95 -0.33
CA GLY A 22 -10.32 -5.10 -1.75
C GLY A 22 -9.92 -3.79 -2.46
N HIS A 23 -10.11 -2.63 -1.84
CA HIS A 23 -9.90 -1.33 -2.48
C HIS A 23 -8.40 -1.01 -2.65
N VAL A 24 -8.02 -0.43 -3.80
CA VAL A 24 -6.62 -0.14 -4.16
C VAL A 24 -5.92 0.76 -3.13
N ASP A 25 -6.62 1.70 -2.52
CA ASP A 25 -6.07 2.62 -1.52
C ASP A 25 -5.56 1.90 -0.26
N PHE A 26 -6.03 0.66 -0.03
CA PHE A 26 -5.64 -0.19 1.09
C PHE A 26 -4.68 -1.32 0.69
N THR A 27 -3.95 -1.16 -0.41
CA THR A 27 -2.95 -2.13 -0.89
C THR A 27 -1.93 -2.51 0.17
N ILE A 28 -1.64 -1.61 1.12
CA ILE A 28 -0.73 -1.91 2.24
C ILE A 28 -1.29 -2.98 3.18
N GLU A 29 -2.60 -2.97 3.43
CA GLU A 29 -3.27 -4.00 4.24
C GLU A 29 -3.12 -5.37 3.58
N VAL A 30 -3.29 -5.41 2.25
CA VAL A 30 -3.08 -6.62 1.45
C VAL A 30 -1.62 -7.07 1.49
N ASN A 31 -0.66 -6.17 1.28
CA ASN A 31 0.77 -6.49 1.31
C ASN A 31 1.23 -7.07 2.64
N ARG A 32 0.85 -6.44 3.75
CA ARG A 32 1.24 -6.92 5.08
C ARG A 32 0.58 -8.25 5.44
N SER A 33 -0.66 -8.47 5.00
CA SER A 33 -1.38 -9.74 5.19
C SER A 33 -0.74 -10.85 4.37
N LEU A 34 -0.51 -10.65 3.06
CA LEU A 34 0.13 -11.63 2.18
C LEU A 34 1.50 -12.09 2.67
N ARG A 35 2.20 -11.25 3.45
CA ARG A 35 3.51 -11.58 4.02
C ARG A 35 3.44 -12.61 5.15
N VAL A 36 2.31 -12.68 5.85
CA VAL A 36 2.14 -13.54 7.04
C VAL A 36 1.13 -14.67 6.84
N LEU A 37 0.48 -14.75 5.68
CA LEU A 37 -0.48 -15.80 5.34
C LEU A 37 0.22 -17.09 4.92
N ASP A 38 -0.37 -18.23 5.29
CA ASP A 38 -0.03 -19.54 4.73
C ASP A 38 -0.77 -19.78 3.41
N GLY A 39 -1.97 -19.23 3.27
CA GLY A 39 -2.76 -19.28 2.04
C GLY A 39 -3.84 -18.22 2.01
N ALA A 40 -4.45 -17.98 0.85
CA ALA A 40 -5.47 -16.97 0.64
C ALA A 40 -6.75 -17.54 0.02
N VAL A 41 -7.89 -17.12 0.53
CA VAL A 41 -9.20 -17.34 -0.11
C VAL A 41 -9.56 -16.04 -0.86
N VAL A 42 -9.56 -16.08 -2.19
CA VAL A 42 -9.95 -14.95 -3.02
C VAL A 42 -11.44 -14.99 -3.26
N VAL A 43 -12.17 -14.00 -2.74
CA VAL A 43 -13.63 -13.94 -2.83
C VAL A 43 -14.02 -13.08 -4.02
N PHE A 44 -14.75 -13.67 -4.97
CA PHE A 44 -15.27 -13.00 -6.15
C PHE A 44 -16.77 -12.70 -5.98
N ASP A 45 -17.20 -11.56 -6.47
CA ASP A 45 -18.62 -11.27 -6.63
C ASP A 45 -19.13 -11.99 -7.88
N GLY A 46 -20.12 -12.88 -7.73
CA GLY A 46 -20.70 -13.64 -8.84
C GLY A 46 -21.34 -12.77 -9.93
N VAL A 47 -21.65 -11.50 -9.63
CA VAL A 47 -22.19 -10.53 -10.61
C VAL A 47 -21.08 -9.78 -11.33
N ALA A 48 -20.13 -9.22 -10.57
CA ALA A 48 -19.03 -8.40 -11.12
C ALA A 48 -17.95 -9.27 -11.81
N GLY A 49 -17.63 -10.44 -11.23
CA GLY A 49 -16.54 -11.30 -11.70
C GLY A 49 -15.16 -10.74 -11.34
N VAL A 50 -14.23 -10.75 -12.28
CA VAL A 50 -12.88 -10.22 -12.10
C VAL A 50 -12.85 -8.71 -12.37
N GLU A 51 -12.43 -7.94 -11.36
CA GLU A 51 -12.29 -6.49 -11.43
C GLU A 51 -10.80 -6.07 -11.47
N PRO A 52 -10.46 -4.84 -11.89
CA PRO A 52 -9.06 -4.37 -11.97
C PRO A 52 -8.28 -4.50 -10.65
N GLN A 53 -8.94 -4.23 -9.53
CA GLN A 53 -8.36 -4.39 -8.20
C GLN A 53 -8.06 -5.85 -7.86
N THR A 54 -8.87 -6.79 -8.36
CA THR A 54 -8.61 -8.22 -8.24
C THR A 54 -7.31 -8.61 -8.93
N GLU A 55 -7.05 -8.09 -10.14
CA GLU A 55 -5.81 -8.34 -10.87
C GLU A 55 -4.58 -7.82 -10.11
N THR A 56 -4.70 -6.65 -9.48
CA THR A 56 -3.63 -6.07 -8.66
C THR A 56 -3.31 -6.97 -7.46
N ASN A 57 -4.33 -7.37 -6.70
CA ASN A 57 -4.17 -8.24 -5.54
C ASN A 57 -3.66 -9.64 -5.94
N TRP A 58 -4.08 -10.15 -7.10
CA TRP A 58 -3.60 -11.40 -7.66
C TRP A 58 -2.11 -11.37 -8.00
N ARG A 59 -1.63 -10.26 -8.60
CA ARG A 59 -0.20 -10.05 -8.88
C ARG A 59 0.63 -9.97 -7.59
N LEU A 60 0.12 -9.29 -6.57
CA LEU A 60 0.77 -9.24 -5.26
C LEU A 60 0.87 -10.64 -4.63
N ALA A 61 -0.21 -11.43 -4.69
CA ALA A 61 -0.19 -12.81 -4.20
C ALA A 61 0.80 -13.69 -4.98
N ASN A 62 0.97 -13.48 -6.31
CA ASN A 62 2.01 -14.13 -7.10
C ASN A 62 3.42 -13.73 -6.63
N GLN A 63 3.64 -12.46 -6.34
CA GLN A 63 4.94 -11.95 -5.87
C GLN A 63 5.39 -12.60 -4.56
N TYR A 64 4.45 -12.90 -3.68
CA TYR A 64 4.70 -13.57 -2.39
C TYR A 64 4.56 -15.10 -2.46
N ASN A 65 4.29 -15.68 -3.64
CA ASN A 65 4.03 -17.11 -3.84
C ASN A 65 2.98 -17.68 -2.88
N VAL A 66 1.94 -16.91 -2.57
CA VAL A 66 0.88 -17.33 -1.64
C VAL A 66 -0.04 -18.32 -2.35
N PRO A 67 -0.18 -19.56 -1.85
CA PRO A 67 -1.20 -20.53 -2.30
C PRO A 67 -2.58 -19.93 -2.15
N ARG A 68 -3.46 -20.23 -3.11
CA ARG A 68 -4.80 -19.64 -3.09
C ARG A 68 -5.88 -20.57 -3.60
N MET A 69 -7.08 -20.35 -3.10
CA MET A 69 -8.32 -20.90 -3.60
C MET A 69 -9.30 -19.75 -3.87
N CYS A 70 -10.30 -19.99 -4.69
CA CYS A 70 -11.31 -19.00 -5.04
C CYS A 70 -12.67 -19.37 -4.51
N TYR A 71 -13.44 -18.37 -4.08
CA TYR A 71 -14.83 -18.53 -3.67
C TYR A 71 -15.71 -17.55 -4.46
N ILE A 72 -16.59 -18.10 -5.32
CA ILE A 72 -17.56 -17.31 -6.08
C ILE A 72 -18.78 -17.08 -5.18
N ASN A 73 -18.85 -15.88 -4.60
CA ASN A 73 -19.86 -15.48 -3.64
C ASN A 73 -21.06 -14.80 -4.31
N LYS A 74 -22.14 -14.65 -3.58
CA LYS A 74 -23.36 -13.97 -4.00
C LYS A 74 -24.07 -14.64 -5.18
N MET A 75 -24.02 -15.98 -5.24
CA MET A 75 -24.70 -16.75 -6.28
C MET A 75 -26.24 -16.61 -6.24
N ASP A 76 -26.78 -16.15 -5.11
CA ASP A 76 -28.18 -15.83 -4.89
C ASP A 76 -28.61 -14.44 -5.42
N ARG A 77 -27.70 -13.62 -5.92
CA ARG A 77 -28.00 -12.28 -6.43
C ARG A 77 -28.46 -12.31 -7.88
N MET A 78 -29.39 -11.39 -8.21
CA MET A 78 -29.80 -11.15 -9.60
C MET A 78 -28.57 -10.74 -10.44
N GLY A 79 -28.36 -11.40 -11.57
CA GLY A 79 -27.21 -11.18 -12.46
C GLY A 79 -25.97 -12.00 -12.14
N ALA A 80 -26.00 -12.86 -11.09
CA ALA A 80 -24.88 -13.76 -10.80
C ALA A 80 -24.66 -14.75 -11.94
N ASN A 81 -23.42 -14.86 -12.40
CA ASN A 81 -23.02 -15.74 -13.50
C ASN A 81 -21.70 -16.44 -13.15
N PHE A 82 -21.79 -17.72 -12.83
CA PHE A 82 -20.65 -18.53 -12.45
C PHE A 82 -19.66 -18.70 -13.59
N GLU A 83 -20.13 -18.97 -14.82
CA GLU A 83 -19.27 -19.17 -15.99
C GLU A 83 -18.47 -17.92 -16.34
N LYS A 84 -19.11 -16.74 -16.29
CA LYS A 84 -18.42 -15.46 -16.50
C LYS A 84 -17.28 -15.26 -15.50
N ALA A 85 -17.51 -15.59 -14.22
CA ALA A 85 -16.48 -15.49 -13.20
C ALA A 85 -15.32 -16.46 -13.46
N ILE A 86 -15.60 -17.71 -13.81
CA ILE A 86 -14.59 -18.74 -14.15
C ILE A 86 -13.77 -18.33 -15.36
N THR A 87 -14.42 -17.88 -16.44
CA THR A 87 -13.74 -17.41 -17.65
C THR A 87 -12.80 -16.24 -17.33
N GLY A 88 -13.28 -15.27 -16.54
CA GLY A 88 -12.44 -14.16 -16.10
C GLY A 88 -11.22 -14.61 -15.28
N ILE A 89 -11.37 -15.60 -14.40
CA ILE A 89 -10.25 -16.15 -13.62
C ILE A 89 -9.24 -16.86 -14.53
N LYS A 90 -9.69 -17.64 -15.52
CA LYS A 90 -8.81 -18.31 -16.49
C LYS A 90 -8.08 -17.30 -17.39
N GLU A 91 -8.82 -16.40 -18.02
CA GLU A 91 -8.28 -15.52 -19.08
C GLU A 91 -7.53 -14.30 -18.54
N ARG A 92 -8.10 -13.59 -17.56
CA ARG A 92 -7.53 -12.34 -17.05
C ARG A 92 -6.47 -12.57 -15.97
N LEU A 93 -6.63 -13.59 -15.12
CA LEU A 93 -5.69 -13.91 -14.05
C LEU A 93 -4.69 -15.00 -14.45
N GLY A 94 -4.88 -15.68 -15.58
CA GLY A 94 -4.03 -16.76 -16.06
C GLY A 94 -3.97 -17.96 -15.11
N ALA A 95 -5.04 -18.20 -14.35
CA ALA A 95 -5.06 -19.24 -13.33
C ALA A 95 -5.40 -20.62 -13.93
N ASN A 96 -4.61 -21.64 -13.57
CA ASN A 96 -4.96 -23.02 -13.82
C ASN A 96 -5.92 -23.49 -12.72
N ILE A 97 -7.20 -23.56 -13.05
CA ILE A 97 -8.26 -23.81 -12.07
C ILE A 97 -8.67 -25.27 -12.02
N VAL A 98 -9.11 -25.73 -10.85
CA VAL A 98 -9.84 -26.98 -10.67
C VAL A 98 -11.18 -26.68 -10.01
N LEU A 99 -12.28 -27.09 -10.66
CA LEU A 99 -13.61 -26.87 -10.11
C LEU A 99 -13.88 -27.91 -9.02
N CYS A 100 -13.84 -27.48 -7.76
CA CYS A 100 -14.26 -28.32 -6.64
C CYS A 100 -15.78 -28.27 -6.48
N GLN A 101 -16.38 -27.11 -6.74
CA GLN A 101 -17.84 -26.94 -6.63
C GLN A 101 -18.41 -26.18 -7.82
N VAL A 102 -19.67 -26.50 -8.15
CA VAL A 102 -20.48 -25.74 -9.10
C VAL A 102 -21.85 -25.44 -8.47
N PRO A 103 -22.51 -24.32 -8.78
CA PRO A 103 -23.77 -23.94 -8.18
C PRO A 103 -24.94 -24.78 -8.74
N ILE A 104 -25.94 -25.05 -7.92
CA ILE A 104 -27.24 -25.60 -8.32
C ILE A 104 -28.20 -24.42 -8.50
N GLY A 105 -28.34 -23.97 -9.74
CA GLY A 105 -29.11 -22.77 -10.08
C GLY A 105 -28.34 -21.45 -9.78
N SER A 106 -28.97 -20.34 -10.10
CA SER A 106 -28.47 -19.01 -9.84
C SER A 106 -29.63 -18.07 -9.49
N HIS A 107 -29.37 -16.92 -8.89
CA HIS A 107 -30.38 -15.95 -8.47
C HIS A 107 -31.38 -16.55 -7.47
N ASP A 108 -32.65 -16.35 -7.72
CA ASP A 108 -33.75 -16.90 -6.89
C ASP A 108 -33.84 -18.43 -6.97
N GLU A 109 -33.25 -19.04 -8.02
CA GLU A 109 -33.17 -20.48 -8.19
C GLU A 109 -31.93 -21.12 -7.53
N PHE A 110 -31.08 -20.33 -6.85
CA PHE A 110 -29.90 -20.86 -6.16
C PHE A 110 -30.29 -21.72 -4.97
N LYS A 111 -30.20 -23.04 -5.12
CA LYS A 111 -30.59 -24.02 -4.10
C LYS A 111 -29.43 -24.62 -3.34
N GLY A 112 -28.21 -24.50 -3.87
CA GLY A 112 -27.02 -25.08 -3.26
C GLY A 112 -25.86 -25.23 -4.23
N MET A 113 -25.01 -26.22 -4.00
CA MET A 113 -23.88 -26.53 -4.85
C MET A 113 -23.64 -28.03 -4.96
N VAL A 114 -22.98 -28.44 -6.05
CA VAL A 114 -22.46 -29.78 -6.23
C VAL A 114 -20.98 -29.80 -5.97
N ASP A 115 -20.51 -30.67 -5.10
CA ASP A 115 -19.11 -31.00 -4.90
C ASP A 115 -18.69 -32.04 -5.94
N LEU A 116 -17.89 -31.63 -6.91
CA LEU A 116 -17.45 -32.47 -8.02
C LEU A 116 -16.42 -33.52 -7.57
N VAL A 117 -15.67 -33.24 -6.52
CA VAL A 117 -14.67 -34.17 -5.97
C VAL A 117 -15.37 -35.26 -5.16
N ALA A 118 -16.18 -34.87 -4.18
CA ALA A 118 -16.93 -35.81 -3.36
C ALA A 118 -18.06 -36.52 -4.13
N GLY A 119 -18.57 -35.97 -5.23
CA GLY A 119 -19.65 -36.52 -6.02
C GLY A 119 -21.02 -36.45 -5.32
N CYS A 120 -21.28 -35.30 -4.66
CA CYS A 120 -22.58 -35.08 -3.99
C CYS A 120 -22.99 -33.61 -4.09
N GLY A 121 -24.31 -33.39 -4.01
CA GLY A 121 -24.88 -32.04 -3.88
C GLY A 121 -25.22 -31.69 -2.44
N TYR A 122 -24.97 -30.46 -2.07
CA TYR A 122 -25.44 -29.86 -0.82
C TYR A 122 -26.60 -28.93 -1.15
N VAL A 123 -27.80 -29.27 -0.68
CA VAL A 123 -29.05 -28.59 -1.05
C VAL A 123 -29.78 -28.09 0.19
N TRP A 124 -30.13 -26.82 0.20
CA TRP A 124 -30.93 -26.20 1.26
C TRP A 124 -32.41 -26.17 0.86
N LYS A 125 -33.27 -26.64 1.74
CA LYS A 125 -34.73 -26.70 1.51
C LYS A 125 -35.41 -25.37 1.82
N GLU A 126 -34.84 -24.61 2.75
CA GLU A 126 -35.38 -23.34 3.22
C GLU A 126 -34.40 -22.19 2.96
N GLU A 127 -34.94 -20.99 2.89
CA GLU A 127 -34.11 -19.76 2.69
C GLU A 127 -33.43 -19.26 3.95
N ASP A 128 -33.80 -19.80 5.12
CA ASP A 128 -33.23 -19.38 6.42
C ASP A 128 -31.71 -19.67 6.48
N LYS A 129 -30.98 -18.75 7.13
CA LYS A 129 -29.51 -18.82 7.25
C LYS A 129 -29.02 -20.05 8.01
N ASP A 130 -29.80 -20.54 8.97
CA ASP A 130 -29.43 -21.65 9.82
C ASP A 130 -30.10 -22.98 9.39
N SER A 131 -30.70 -22.99 8.21
CA SER A 131 -31.35 -24.19 7.65
C SER A 131 -30.34 -25.31 7.40
N PRO A 132 -30.60 -26.53 7.82
CA PRO A 132 -29.78 -27.69 7.49
C PRO A 132 -29.85 -27.99 5.99
N TRP A 133 -28.71 -28.43 5.44
CA TRP A 133 -28.67 -28.91 4.05
C TRP A 133 -28.91 -30.45 3.99
N GLU A 134 -29.41 -30.90 2.84
CA GLU A 134 -29.46 -32.29 2.48
C GLU A 134 -28.25 -32.61 1.60
N THR A 135 -27.57 -33.75 1.87
CA THR A 135 -26.50 -34.25 1.02
C THR A 135 -27.09 -35.33 0.08
N ILE A 136 -26.98 -35.11 -1.22
CA ILE A 136 -27.57 -35.96 -2.26
C ILE A 136 -26.42 -36.48 -3.13
N PRO A 137 -26.26 -37.83 -3.27
CA PRO A 137 -25.32 -38.41 -4.23
C PRO A 137 -25.58 -37.89 -5.65
N ILE A 138 -24.55 -37.69 -6.45
CA ILE A 138 -24.68 -37.09 -7.78
C ILE A 138 -25.57 -37.97 -8.70
N GLU A 139 -25.52 -39.27 -8.54
CA GLU A 139 -26.33 -40.24 -9.30
C GLU A 139 -27.82 -40.07 -9.02
N GLU A 140 -28.19 -39.62 -7.82
CA GLU A 140 -29.57 -39.39 -7.40
C GLU A 140 -30.10 -38.00 -7.73
N MET A 141 -29.28 -37.12 -8.29
CA MET A 141 -29.67 -35.75 -8.64
C MET A 141 -30.47 -35.67 -9.95
N LYS A 142 -30.37 -36.68 -10.79
CA LYS A 142 -31.07 -36.73 -12.08
C LYS A 142 -32.59 -36.56 -11.91
N GLY A 143 -33.16 -35.56 -12.60
CA GLY A 143 -34.59 -35.24 -12.55
C GLY A 143 -35.08 -34.55 -11.28
N ARG A 144 -34.20 -34.28 -10.28
CA ARG A 144 -34.58 -33.54 -9.07
C ARG A 144 -34.58 -32.03 -9.27
N PHE A 145 -33.79 -31.52 -10.23
CA PHE A 145 -33.65 -30.10 -10.51
C PHE A 145 -34.00 -29.78 -11.95
N THR A 146 -34.96 -28.89 -12.13
CA THR A 146 -35.33 -28.30 -13.43
C THR A 146 -35.05 -26.80 -13.35
N PHE A 147 -34.28 -26.30 -14.29
CA PHE A 147 -33.97 -24.88 -14.39
C PHE A 147 -34.65 -24.30 -15.64
N ALA A 148 -35.11 -23.04 -15.53
CA ALA A 148 -35.77 -22.37 -16.64
C ALA A 148 -34.89 -22.22 -17.90
N SER A 149 -33.57 -22.29 -17.73
CA SER A 149 -32.59 -22.12 -18.81
C SER A 149 -32.10 -23.40 -19.46
N THR A 150 -32.38 -24.60 -18.89
CA THR A 150 -31.86 -25.88 -19.40
C THR A 150 -32.97 -26.77 -19.89
N ARG A 151 -32.89 -27.22 -21.16
CA ARG A 151 -33.75 -28.26 -21.73
C ARG A 151 -33.35 -29.63 -21.15
N ASP A 152 -34.33 -30.41 -20.76
CA ASP A 152 -34.31 -31.82 -20.34
C ASP A 152 -32.95 -32.54 -20.26
N ASN A 153 -32.52 -32.92 -19.06
CA ASN A 153 -31.33 -33.75 -18.74
C ASN A 153 -29.95 -33.20 -19.18
N GLN A 154 -29.86 -32.17 -20.01
CA GLN A 154 -28.59 -31.60 -20.50
C GLN A 154 -27.72 -31.11 -19.35
N TRP A 155 -28.32 -30.53 -18.32
CA TRP A 155 -27.59 -30.10 -17.11
C TRP A 155 -26.83 -31.22 -16.41
N MET A 156 -27.42 -32.44 -16.37
CA MET A 156 -26.77 -33.57 -15.70
C MET A 156 -25.59 -34.11 -16.50
N ASP A 157 -25.67 -34.09 -17.82
CA ASP A 157 -24.59 -34.53 -18.70
C ASP A 157 -23.44 -33.52 -18.63
N GLU A 158 -23.72 -32.20 -18.68
CA GLU A 158 -22.74 -31.12 -18.48
C GLU A 158 -22.05 -31.21 -17.10
N LEU A 159 -22.83 -31.54 -16.04
CA LEU A 159 -22.28 -31.70 -14.69
C LEU A 159 -21.28 -32.87 -14.60
N LEU A 160 -21.59 -34.00 -15.26
CA LEU A 160 -20.71 -35.17 -15.29
C LEU A 160 -19.45 -34.90 -16.12
N ASP A 161 -19.57 -34.14 -17.21
CA ASP A 161 -18.43 -33.72 -18.02
C ASP A 161 -17.51 -32.76 -17.22
N LEU A 162 -18.08 -31.78 -16.52
CA LEU A 162 -17.33 -30.88 -15.63
C LEU A 162 -16.63 -31.65 -14.50
N ARG A 163 -17.28 -32.64 -13.92
CA ARG A 163 -16.68 -33.52 -12.91
C ARG A 163 -15.48 -34.26 -13.48
N ARG A 164 -15.64 -34.86 -14.67
CA ARG A 164 -14.54 -35.56 -15.35
C ARG A 164 -13.36 -34.65 -15.63
N GLU A 165 -13.60 -33.48 -16.21
CA GLU A 165 -12.57 -32.48 -16.49
C GLU A 165 -11.82 -32.04 -15.22
N SER A 166 -12.55 -31.83 -14.12
CA SER A 166 -11.96 -31.43 -12.84
C SER A 166 -11.08 -32.51 -12.23
N ILE A 167 -11.53 -33.79 -12.28
CA ILE A 167 -10.75 -34.92 -11.79
C ILE A 167 -9.50 -35.12 -12.66
N GLU A 168 -9.64 -35.03 -13.98
CA GLU A 168 -8.54 -35.14 -14.95
C GLU A 168 -7.48 -34.05 -14.69
N THR A 169 -7.92 -32.81 -14.52
CA THR A 169 -7.05 -31.68 -14.20
C THR A 169 -6.29 -31.90 -12.88
N ALA A 170 -6.96 -32.42 -11.87
CA ALA A 170 -6.34 -32.72 -10.59
C ALA A 170 -5.30 -33.85 -10.69
N LEU A 171 -5.66 -34.96 -11.35
CA LEU A 171 -4.80 -36.13 -11.48
C LEU A 171 -3.62 -35.90 -12.42
N ALA A 172 -3.66 -34.92 -13.32
CA ALA A 172 -2.54 -34.55 -14.20
C ALA A 172 -1.24 -34.17 -13.45
N LEU A 173 -1.28 -34.04 -12.13
CA LEU A 173 -0.10 -33.86 -11.26
C LEU A 173 0.54 -35.17 -10.77
N ASP A 174 -0.04 -36.32 -11.11
CA ASP A 174 0.43 -37.65 -10.73
C ASP A 174 0.23 -38.61 -11.92
N ASP A 175 1.32 -38.92 -12.59
CA ASP A 175 1.32 -39.67 -13.85
C ASP A 175 0.63 -41.04 -13.75
N ASP A 176 0.85 -41.79 -12.64
CA ASP A 176 0.28 -43.09 -12.45
C ASP A 176 -1.24 -43.01 -12.26
N ALA A 177 -1.70 -42.10 -11.41
CA ALA A 177 -3.12 -41.91 -11.15
C ALA A 177 -3.86 -41.34 -12.37
N PHE A 178 -3.19 -40.49 -13.16
CA PHE A 178 -3.71 -39.95 -14.41
C PHE A 178 -3.91 -41.07 -15.47
N MET A 179 -2.90 -41.91 -15.65
CA MET A 179 -2.99 -43.05 -16.60
C MET A 179 -4.10 -44.00 -16.23
N GLU A 180 -4.24 -44.37 -14.95
CA GLU A 180 -5.33 -45.24 -14.48
C GLU A 180 -6.71 -44.63 -14.77
N PHE A 181 -6.85 -43.31 -14.54
CA PHE A 181 -8.10 -42.60 -14.84
C PHE A 181 -8.44 -42.57 -16.33
N VAL A 182 -7.45 -42.29 -17.18
CA VAL A 182 -7.65 -42.24 -18.65
C VAL A 182 -8.00 -43.61 -19.23
N GLU A 183 -7.34 -44.69 -18.74
CA GLU A 183 -7.55 -46.04 -19.26
C GLU A 183 -8.89 -46.67 -18.78
N ASN A 184 -9.22 -46.50 -17.53
CA ASN A 184 -10.29 -47.24 -16.88
C ASN A 184 -11.44 -46.38 -16.33
N GLY A 185 -11.31 -45.04 -16.36
CA GLY A 185 -12.27 -44.11 -15.76
C GLY A 185 -12.35 -44.22 -14.22
N LYS A 186 -11.40 -44.94 -13.59
CA LYS A 186 -11.39 -45.15 -12.14
C LYS A 186 -10.49 -44.12 -11.45
N PHE A 187 -10.89 -43.68 -10.29
CA PHE A 187 -10.12 -42.78 -9.44
C PHE A 187 -10.47 -43.00 -7.96
N ASP A 188 -9.53 -42.70 -7.10
CA ASP A 188 -9.74 -42.63 -5.65
C ASP A 188 -9.90 -41.16 -5.24
N ILE A 189 -11.01 -40.84 -4.56
CA ILE A 189 -11.32 -39.47 -4.07
C ILE A 189 -10.20 -38.94 -3.17
N LYS A 190 -9.61 -39.82 -2.34
CA LYS A 190 -8.52 -39.42 -1.48
C LYS A 190 -7.31 -38.99 -2.30
N LYS A 191 -6.97 -39.73 -3.35
CA LYS A 191 -5.87 -39.41 -4.25
C LYS A 191 -6.13 -38.10 -5.02
N VAL A 192 -7.36 -37.86 -5.48
CA VAL A 192 -7.76 -36.60 -6.13
C VAL A 192 -7.56 -35.44 -5.17
N LYS A 193 -8.02 -35.56 -3.92
CA LYS A 193 -7.80 -34.52 -2.88
C LYS A 193 -6.31 -34.25 -2.62
N GLU A 194 -5.49 -35.29 -2.53
CA GLU A 194 -4.02 -35.16 -2.37
C GLU A 194 -3.40 -34.42 -3.56
N CYS A 195 -3.81 -34.72 -4.79
CA CYS A 195 -3.33 -34.01 -5.99
C CYS A 195 -3.74 -32.54 -6.01
N ILE A 196 -5.01 -32.24 -5.67
CA ILE A 196 -5.48 -30.85 -5.57
C ILE A 196 -4.67 -30.09 -4.52
N ARG A 197 -4.48 -30.68 -3.32
CA ARG A 197 -3.68 -30.09 -2.25
C ARG A 197 -2.25 -29.80 -2.72
N LYS A 198 -1.57 -30.80 -3.29
CA LYS A 198 -0.21 -30.65 -3.83
C LYS A 198 -0.14 -29.57 -4.90
N GLY A 199 -1.14 -29.50 -5.77
CA GLY A 199 -1.25 -28.46 -6.80
C GLY A 199 -1.46 -27.07 -6.21
N THR A 200 -2.32 -26.94 -5.20
CA THR A 200 -2.62 -25.68 -4.50
C THR A 200 -1.41 -25.17 -3.74
N VAL A 201 -0.79 -26.02 -2.93
CA VAL A 201 0.41 -25.67 -2.13
C VAL A 201 1.58 -25.25 -3.03
N SER A 202 1.76 -25.93 -4.17
CA SER A 202 2.80 -25.57 -5.15
C SER A 202 2.43 -24.40 -6.08
N GLY A 203 1.22 -23.83 -5.95
CA GLY A 203 0.73 -22.74 -6.82
C GLY A 203 0.40 -23.17 -8.25
N LYS A 204 0.35 -24.47 -8.55
CA LYS A 204 0.07 -25.00 -9.90
C LYS A 204 -1.42 -25.12 -10.19
N LEU A 205 -2.25 -25.28 -9.16
CA LEU A 205 -3.71 -25.36 -9.26
C LEU A 205 -4.37 -24.35 -8.33
N VAL A 206 -5.56 -23.92 -8.73
CA VAL A 206 -6.41 -23.02 -7.93
C VAL A 206 -7.79 -23.66 -7.77
N PRO A 207 -8.15 -24.19 -6.59
CA PRO A 207 -9.46 -24.75 -6.30
C PRO A 207 -10.55 -23.69 -6.33
N ILE A 208 -11.68 -24.00 -6.96
CA ILE A 208 -12.84 -23.11 -7.07
C ILE A 208 -13.99 -23.65 -6.25
N PHE A 209 -14.53 -22.79 -5.40
CA PHE A 209 -15.74 -23.00 -4.59
C PHE A 209 -16.77 -21.93 -4.92
N CYS A 210 -18.03 -22.18 -4.55
CA CYS A 210 -19.11 -21.22 -4.77
C CYS A 210 -20.15 -21.25 -3.66
N GLY A 211 -20.95 -20.17 -3.56
CA GLY A 211 -22.02 -20.10 -2.59
C GLY A 211 -22.60 -18.71 -2.39
N SER A 212 -23.26 -18.53 -1.25
CA SER A 212 -23.77 -17.25 -0.75
C SER A 212 -23.46 -17.12 0.74
N SER A 213 -22.42 -16.36 1.07
CA SER A 213 -22.02 -16.17 2.46
C SER A 213 -23.08 -15.41 3.27
N PHE A 214 -23.82 -14.48 2.64
CA PHE A 214 -24.92 -13.76 3.29
C PHE A 214 -26.05 -14.69 3.75
N LYS A 215 -26.34 -15.73 2.94
CA LYS A 215 -27.35 -16.76 3.27
C LYS A 215 -26.73 -17.97 3.99
N ASN A 216 -25.46 -17.90 4.39
CA ASN A 216 -24.70 -18.99 5.03
C ASN A 216 -24.75 -20.32 4.24
N LYS A 217 -24.78 -20.23 2.88
CA LYS A 217 -24.80 -21.41 1.99
C LYS A 217 -23.42 -21.58 1.38
N GLY A 218 -22.75 -22.70 1.69
CA GLY A 218 -21.43 -23.05 1.18
C GLY A 218 -20.25 -22.61 2.05
N VAL A 219 -20.47 -21.91 3.15
CA VAL A 219 -19.39 -21.45 4.05
C VAL A 219 -18.70 -22.63 4.75
N GLN A 220 -19.47 -23.58 5.24
CA GLN A 220 -18.95 -24.78 5.92
C GLN A 220 -18.12 -25.63 4.95
N GLN A 221 -18.59 -25.79 3.72
CA GLN A 221 -17.87 -26.52 2.66
C GLN A 221 -16.59 -25.80 2.24
N LEU A 222 -16.59 -24.46 2.27
CA LEU A 222 -15.38 -23.67 2.05
C LEU A 222 -14.35 -23.91 3.17
N LEU A 223 -14.78 -23.95 4.44
CA LEU A 223 -13.91 -24.27 5.57
C LEU A 223 -13.35 -25.69 5.48
N ASP A 224 -14.14 -26.67 5.00
CA ASP A 224 -13.65 -28.00 4.67
C ASP A 224 -12.56 -27.95 3.60
N GLY A 225 -12.78 -27.15 2.52
CA GLY A 225 -11.79 -26.94 1.48
C GLY A 225 -10.51 -26.28 1.97
N VAL A 226 -10.60 -25.37 2.93
CA VAL A 226 -9.41 -24.77 3.58
C VAL A 226 -8.58 -25.85 4.26
N ILE A 227 -9.21 -26.76 5.04
CA ILE A 227 -8.51 -27.86 5.71
C ILE A 227 -7.93 -28.85 4.70
N ASP A 228 -8.70 -29.19 3.65
CA ASP A 228 -8.31 -30.20 2.68
C ASP A 228 -7.19 -29.73 1.74
N TYR A 229 -7.20 -28.46 1.32
CA TYR A 229 -6.38 -27.98 0.19
C TYR A 229 -5.39 -26.89 0.52
N MET A 230 -5.56 -26.13 1.62
CA MET A 230 -4.63 -25.08 1.97
C MET A 230 -3.47 -25.59 2.84
N PRO A 231 -2.29 -24.99 2.75
CA PRO A 231 -1.16 -25.38 3.58
C PRO A 231 -1.35 -24.97 5.04
N PHE A 232 -0.79 -25.78 5.92
CA PHE A 232 -0.60 -25.41 7.33
C PHE A 232 0.73 -24.63 7.51
N PRO A 233 0.93 -23.93 8.64
CA PRO A 233 2.15 -23.22 8.93
C PRO A 233 3.41 -24.07 8.73
N GLY A 234 4.33 -23.62 7.89
CA GLY A 234 5.60 -24.30 7.58
C GLY A 234 5.55 -25.33 6.46
N GLU A 235 4.40 -25.68 5.90
CA GLU A 235 4.29 -26.60 4.74
C GLU A 235 4.89 -25.99 3.48
N ASN A 236 4.80 -24.67 3.31
CA ASN A 236 5.39 -23.91 2.20
C ASN A 236 6.86 -23.51 2.42
N GLY A 237 7.52 -24.12 3.38
CA GLY A 237 8.84 -23.69 3.84
C GLY A 237 8.79 -22.77 5.05
N GLY A 238 9.92 -22.21 5.41
CA GLY A 238 10.08 -21.27 6.52
C GLY A 238 10.10 -19.81 6.04
N ILE A 239 10.42 -18.91 6.95
CA ILE A 239 10.67 -17.51 6.62
C ILE A 239 12.16 -17.26 6.37
N SER A 240 12.49 -16.48 5.34
CA SER A 240 13.86 -16.06 5.08
C SER A 240 14.40 -15.19 6.22
N MET A 241 15.61 -15.54 6.68
CA MET A 241 16.41 -14.67 7.55
C MET A 241 17.36 -13.84 6.68
N VAL A 242 17.48 -12.56 6.98
CA VAL A 242 18.30 -11.64 6.21
C VAL A 242 19.32 -10.92 7.11
N ASP A 243 20.40 -10.45 6.52
CA ASP A 243 21.31 -9.51 7.14
C ASP A 243 20.75 -8.07 7.11
N PRO A 244 21.42 -7.09 7.76
CA PRO A 244 20.97 -5.70 7.74
C PRO A 244 20.85 -5.09 6.32
N ASP A 245 21.62 -5.61 5.36
CA ASP A 245 21.60 -5.18 3.95
C ASP A 245 20.49 -5.86 3.13
N GLY A 246 19.75 -6.79 3.74
CA GLY A 246 18.63 -7.51 3.13
C GLY A 246 19.02 -8.75 2.34
N LYS A 247 20.26 -9.22 2.45
CA LYS A 247 20.72 -10.47 1.81
C LYS A 247 20.28 -11.67 2.63
N VAL A 248 19.70 -12.68 1.99
CA VAL A 248 19.28 -13.92 2.63
C VAL A 248 20.49 -14.68 3.18
N ILE A 249 20.47 -14.96 4.48
CA ILE A 249 21.52 -15.70 5.21
C ILE A 249 21.07 -17.09 5.66
N GLY A 250 19.77 -17.39 5.54
CA GLY A 250 19.20 -18.68 5.91
C GLY A 250 17.69 -18.66 5.91
N GLU A 251 17.10 -19.77 6.30
CA GLU A 251 15.66 -19.96 6.42
C GLU A 251 15.32 -20.43 7.84
N GLN A 252 14.29 -19.84 8.44
CA GLN A 252 13.76 -20.27 9.72
C GLN A 252 12.55 -21.19 9.50
N LYS A 253 12.69 -22.45 9.89
CA LYS A 253 11.57 -23.41 9.88
C LYS A 253 10.60 -23.14 11.02
N VAL A 254 9.33 -23.46 10.80
CA VAL A 254 8.26 -23.31 11.79
C VAL A 254 8.30 -24.51 12.75
N LEU A 255 8.94 -24.33 13.92
CA LEU A 255 9.17 -25.38 14.92
C LEU A 255 9.12 -24.77 16.33
N ASP A 256 8.46 -25.44 17.27
CA ASP A 256 8.33 -24.99 18.67
C ASP A 256 9.64 -25.09 19.46
N ASP A 257 10.52 -26.01 19.11
CA ASP A 257 11.80 -26.26 19.78
C ASP A 257 12.97 -25.39 19.28
N ALA A 258 12.69 -24.52 18.30
CA ALA A 258 13.65 -23.56 17.77
C ALA A 258 13.66 -22.25 18.59
N PRO A 259 14.71 -21.40 18.44
CA PRO A 259 14.70 -20.07 19.05
C PRO A 259 13.48 -19.25 18.65
N ALA A 260 12.88 -18.54 19.60
CA ALA A 260 11.66 -17.77 19.38
C ALA A 260 11.89 -16.61 18.40
N ARG A 261 11.06 -16.54 17.36
CA ARG A 261 11.07 -15.49 16.34
C ARG A 261 9.67 -15.14 15.91
N ALA A 262 9.40 -13.86 15.84
CA ALA A 262 8.11 -13.33 15.41
C ALA A 262 8.26 -12.07 14.54
N LEU A 263 7.29 -11.82 13.69
CA LEU A 263 7.19 -10.61 12.86
C LEU A 263 5.98 -9.81 13.31
N ALA A 264 6.20 -8.55 13.69
CA ALA A 264 5.14 -7.60 13.95
C ALA A 264 4.59 -7.10 12.60
N PHE A 265 3.39 -7.53 12.21
CA PHE A 265 2.84 -7.20 10.90
C PHE A 265 1.76 -6.12 10.94
N LYS A 266 1.25 -5.79 12.13
CA LYS A 266 0.21 -4.77 12.29
C LYS A 266 0.25 -4.19 13.71
N VAL A 267 0.18 -2.88 13.82
CA VAL A 267 0.07 -2.17 15.09
C VAL A 267 -1.21 -1.37 15.10
N ILE A 268 -2.02 -1.54 16.15
CA ILE A 268 -3.25 -0.76 16.37
C ILE A 268 -3.09 0.00 17.68
N ASN A 269 -3.42 1.29 17.63
CA ASN A 269 -3.51 2.13 18.81
C ASN A 269 -4.99 2.46 19.06
N ASP A 270 -5.53 2.01 20.16
CA ASP A 270 -6.88 2.32 20.59
C ASP A 270 -6.89 3.06 21.94
N GLN A 271 -8.08 3.29 22.49
CA GLN A 271 -8.25 3.95 23.79
C GLN A 271 -7.71 3.12 24.97
N PHE A 272 -7.48 1.81 24.78
CA PHE A 272 -6.98 0.89 25.83
C PHE A 272 -5.46 0.64 25.71
N GLY A 273 -4.82 1.14 24.67
CA GLY A 273 -3.37 1.02 24.48
C GLY A 273 -2.96 0.57 23.08
N THR A 274 -1.73 0.08 22.98
CA THR A 274 -1.18 -0.42 21.74
C THR A 274 -1.31 -1.95 21.68
N LEU A 275 -1.93 -2.47 20.62
CA LEU A 275 -1.95 -3.87 20.24
C LEU A 275 -0.99 -4.09 19.08
N THR A 276 0.02 -4.92 19.28
CA THR A 276 0.99 -5.31 18.25
C THR A 276 0.70 -6.73 17.80
N PHE A 277 0.10 -6.89 16.63
CA PHE A 277 -0.17 -8.20 16.04
C PHE A 277 1.12 -8.80 15.50
N VAL A 278 1.37 -10.03 15.87
CA VAL A 278 2.56 -10.77 15.51
C VAL A 278 2.22 -12.14 14.92
N ARG A 279 3.01 -12.56 13.93
CA ARG A 279 3.09 -13.94 13.50
C ARG A 279 4.31 -14.57 14.16
N VAL A 280 4.11 -15.63 14.91
CA VAL A 280 5.20 -16.42 15.49
C VAL A 280 5.68 -17.43 14.45
N TYR A 281 6.95 -17.34 14.03
CA TYR A 281 7.52 -18.23 13.02
C TYR A 281 8.29 -19.40 13.65
N SER A 282 8.82 -19.24 14.84
CA SER A 282 9.49 -20.33 15.55
C SER A 282 9.52 -20.11 17.06
N GLY A 283 9.68 -21.17 17.79
CA GLY A 283 9.75 -21.18 19.24
C GLY A 283 8.40 -20.98 19.92
N VAL A 284 8.45 -20.87 21.22
CA VAL A 284 7.29 -20.58 22.09
C VAL A 284 7.59 -19.30 22.83
N ILE A 285 6.71 -18.33 22.72
CA ILE A 285 6.79 -17.03 23.40
C ILE A 285 5.81 -17.03 24.55
N LYS A 286 6.29 -16.79 25.77
CA LYS A 286 5.47 -16.78 26.99
C LYS A 286 5.29 -15.37 27.53
N LYS A 287 4.19 -15.17 28.22
CA LYS A 287 3.96 -13.98 29.02
C LYS A 287 5.11 -13.77 30.02
N GLY A 288 5.71 -12.60 30.00
CA GLY A 288 6.87 -12.27 30.83
C GLY A 288 8.21 -12.39 30.14
N ASP A 289 8.28 -13.04 28.99
CA ASP A 289 9.52 -13.16 28.21
C ASP A 289 10.03 -11.81 27.73
N THR A 290 11.34 -11.74 27.52
CA THR A 290 12.00 -10.58 26.93
C THR A 290 12.43 -10.92 25.51
N MET A 291 11.91 -10.20 24.53
CA MET A 291 12.30 -10.31 23.13
C MET A 291 13.20 -9.15 22.71
N LEU A 292 14.12 -9.42 21.80
CA LEU A 292 14.90 -8.38 21.12
C LEU A 292 14.18 -7.96 19.85
N ASN A 293 13.82 -6.68 19.74
CA ASN A 293 13.46 -6.07 18.48
C ASN A 293 14.76 -5.85 17.69
N VAL A 294 15.05 -6.76 16.76
CA VAL A 294 16.31 -6.74 15.99
C VAL A 294 16.37 -5.58 15.02
N THR A 295 15.22 -5.15 14.51
CA THR A 295 15.14 -4.01 13.58
C THR A 295 15.58 -2.71 14.23
N ARG A 296 15.32 -2.54 15.53
CA ARG A 296 15.58 -1.30 16.30
C ARG A 296 16.66 -1.44 17.36
N ASP A 297 17.21 -2.64 17.52
CA ASP A 297 18.18 -3.00 18.57
C ASP A 297 17.69 -2.64 19.99
N LYS A 298 16.44 -3.00 20.29
CA LYS A 298 15.82 -2.73 21.59
C LYS A 298 15.20 -3.98 22.20
N LYS A 299 15.40 -4.17 23.50
CA LYS A 299 14.76 -5.27 24.25
C LYS A 299 13.42 -4.80 24.79
N GLU A 300 12.38 -5.60 24.55
CA GLU A 300 11.03 -5.37 25.07
C GLU A 300 10.53 -6.60 25.83
N ARG A 301 9.83 -6.35 26.93
CA ARG A 301 9.21 -7.41 27.72
C ARG A 301 7.77 -7.62 27.28
N ILE A 302 7.40 -8.86 27.02
CA ILE A 302 6.05 -9.27 26.67
C ILE A 302 5.21 -9.32 27.94
N GLY A 303 4.44 -8.27 28.20
CA GLY A 303 3.63 -8.16 29.41
C GLY A 303 2.39 -9.04 29.37
N ARG A 304 1.70 -9.07 28.24
CA ARG A 304 0.43 -9.74 28.03
C ARG A 304 0.30 -10.18 26.58
N ILE A 305 -0.20 -11.40 26.37
CA ILE A 305 -0.47 -11.97 25.06
C ILE A 305 -1.99 -12.19 24.94
N VAL A 306 -2.58 -11.81 23.83
CA VAL A 306 -4.02 -11.98 23.60
C VAL A 306 -4.32 -12.57 22.24
N GLU A 307 -5.29 -13.47 22.19
CA GLU A 307 -6.02 -13.78 20.96
C GLU A 307 -7.12 -12.74 20.76
N VAL A 308 -7.29 -12.29 19.52
CA VAL A 308 -8.32 -11.30 19.16
C VAL A 308 -9.38 -12.00 18.33
N GLN A 309 -10.64 -11.88 18.80
CA GLN A 309 -11.82 -12.40 18.09
C GLN A 309 -12.80 -11.24 17.89
N ALA A 310 -12.75 -10.61 16.73
CA ALA A 310 -13.49 -9.37 16.45
C ALA A 310 -13.20 -8.28 17.50
N ASN A 311 -14.17 -7.97 18.37
CA ASN A 311 -14.03 -6.95 19.42
C ASN A 311 -13.72 -7.55 20.81
N VAL A 312 -13.47 -8.85 20.88
CA VAL A 312 -13.18 -9.54 22.14
C VAL A 312 -11.73 -10.00 22.15
N THR A 313 -11.04 -9.69 23.24
CA THR A 313 -9.67 -10.17 23.49
C THR A 313 -9.68 -11.24 24.55
N LYS A 314 -9.01 -12.35 24.30
CA LYS A 314 -8.83 -13.46 25.26
C LYS A 314 -7.36 -13.57 25.62
N ASP A 315 -7.05 -13.51 26.91
CA ASP A 315 -5.68 -13.71 27.39
C ASP A 315 -5.22 -15.14 27.16
N ILE A 316 -3.99 -15.28 26.66
CA ILE A 316 -3.28 -16.54 26.53
C ILE A 316 -1.93 -16.46 27.24
N GLU A 317 -1.45 -17.56 27.77
CA GLU A 317 -0.18 -17.60 28.53
C GLU A 317 1.03 -17.79 27.62
N GLU A 318 0.86 -18.41 26.47
CA GLU A 318 1.92 -18.65 25.47
C GLU A 318 1.39 -18.60 24.04
N ALA A 319 2.26 -18.23 23.10
CA ALA A 319 2.04 -18.29 21.65
C ALA A 319 3.12 -19.19 21.02
N ARG A 320 2.72 -20.09 20.13
CA ARG A 320 3.56 -21.12 19.50
C ARG A 320 3.90 -20.81 18.06
N ALA A 321 4.85 -21.55 17.51
CA ALA A 321 5.20 -21.48 16.09
C ALA A 321 3.98 -21.70 15.21
N GLY A 322 3.68 -20.75 14.33
CA GLY A 322 2.49 -20.74 13.47
C GLY A 322 1.35 -19.86 13.97
N ASP A 323 1.33 -19.47 15.23
CA ASP A 323 0.26 -18.66 15.80
C ASP A 323 0.30 -17.20 15.30
N ILE A 324 -0.90 -16.63 15.24
CA ILE A 324 -1.13 -15.18 15.11
C ILE A 324 -1.80 -14.69 16.39
N CYS A 325 -1.15 -13.77 17.09
CA CYS A 325 -1.65 -13.20 18.35
C CYS A 325 -1.27 -11.71 18.44
N ALA A 326 -1.72 -11.03 19.50
CA ALA A 326 -1.33 -9.65 19.75
C ALA A 326 -0.58 -9.51 21.09
N PHE A 327 0.53 -8.78 21.08
CA PHE A 327 1.24 -8.34 22.27
C PHE A 327 0.70 -6.97 22.70
N VAL A 328 0.36 -6.84 23.97
CA VAL A 328 -0.24 -5.62 24.51
C VAL A 328 0.82 -4.67 25.03
N SER A 329 0.71 -3.39 24.70
CA SER A 329 1.53 -2.29 25.22
C SER A 329 3.04 -2.38 24.87
N MET A 330 3.36 -2.85 23.68
CA MET A 330 4.72 -2.72 23.11
C MET A 330 5.04 -1.24 22.90
N LYS A 331 6.22 -0.79 23.31
CA LYS A 331 6.58 0.63 23.29
C LYS A 331 7.30 1.06 22.02
N ASP A 332 8.27 0.27 21.61
CA ASP A 332 9.22 0.60 20.55
C ASP A 332 8.97 -0.19 19.27
N THR A 333 8.13 -1.24 19.31
CA THR A 333 7.83 -2.09 18.14
C THR A 333 6.84 -1.42 17.20
N GLU A 334 7.14 -1.44 15.92
CA GLU A 334 6.31 -0.93 14.82
C GLU A 334 6.01 -2.02 13.79
N THR A 335 5.11 -1.71 12.85
CA THR A 335 4.77 -2.63 11.75
C THR A 335 5.99 -2.92 10.87
N GLY A 336 6.30 -4.19 10.69
CA GLY A 336 7.46 -4.68 9.93
C GLY A 336 8.67 -5.05 10.79
N ASP A 337 8.63 -4.82 12.11
CA ASP A 337 9.75 -5.14 12.99
C ASP A 337 9.87 -6.65 13.27
N SER A 338 11.12 -7.12 13.32
CA SER A 338 11.46 -8.50 13.66
C SER A 338 11.78 -8.63 15.15
N LEU A 339 11.10 -9.55 15.81
CA LEU A 339 11.31 -9.89 17.22
C LEU A 339 11.99 -11.25 17.32
N SER A 340 13.09 -11.36 18.07
CA SER A 340 13.87 -12.59 18.25
C SER A 340 14.19 -12.84 19.71
N ASP A 341 14.50 -14.10 20.01
CA ASP A 341 15.21 -14.47 21.23
C ASP A 341 16.52 -13.66 21.32
N PRO A 342 16.77 -12.94 22.42
CA PRO A 342 17.99 -12.16 22.60
C PRO A 342 19.31 -12.96 22.49
N ALA A 343 19.28 -14.28 22.75
CA ALA A 343 20.45 -15.14 22.61
C ALA A 343 20.73 -15.55 21.15
N HIS A 344 19.71 -15.49 20.29
CA HIS A 344 19.79 -15.92 18.90
C HIS A 344 19.16 -14.86 17.98
N PRO A 345 19.70 -13.63 17.91
CA PRO A 345 19.12 -12.56 17.12
C PRO A 345 19.13 -12.91 15.63
N ALA A 346 17.99 -12.68 14.98
CA ALA A 346 17.86 -12.82 13.53
C ALA A 346 16.85 -11.80 13.00
N LEU A 347 17.20 -11.15 11.90
CA LEU A 347 16.30 -10.28 11.17
C LEU A 347 15.52 -11.14 10.16
N LEU A 348 14.21 -11.07 10.24
CA LEU A 348 13.33 -11.71 9.25
C LEU A 348 13.24 -10.83 8.00
N GLU A 349 12.95 -11.44 6.87
CA GLU A 349 12.77 -10.70 5.62
C GLU A 349 11.80 -9.53 5.80
N ARG A 350 12.25 -8.34 5.41
CA ARG A 350 11.50 -7.09 5.61
C ARG A 350 10.26 -7.02 4.74
N MET A 351 9.20 -6.46 5.27
CA MET A 351 8.04 -6.06 4.47
C MET A 351 8.41 -4.91 3.55
N ARG A 352 7.98 -4.98 2.29
CA ARG A 352 8.11 -3.88 1.33
C ARG A 352 6.82 -3.08 1.34
N PHE A 353 6.93 -1.83 1.72
CA PHE A 353 5.79 -0.91 1.68
C PHE A 353 5.90 -0.04 0.42
N PRO A 354 4.80 0.13 -0.32
CA PRO A 354 4.79 1.03 -1.47
C PRO A 354 4.94 2.48 -0.99
N ASP A 355 5.57 3.30 -1.82
CA ASP A 355 5.65 4.73 -1.56
C ASP A 355 4.28 5.39 -1.76
N PRO A 356 3.92 6.37 -0.91
CA PRO A 356 2.67 7.09 -1.04
C PRO A 356 2.59 7.88 -2.34
N VAL A 357 1.41 7.88 -2.97
CA VAL A 357 1.20 8.45 -4.32
C VAL A 357 0.46 9.78 -4.31
N ILE A 358 -0.25 10.13 -3.25
CA ILE A 358 -0.93 11.42 -3.12
C ILE A 358 -0.57 12.12 -1.81
N SER A 359 -0.80 13.42 -1.77
CA SER A 359 -0.57 14.25 -0.59
C SER A 359 -1.70 15.25 -0.36
N VAL A 360 -2.02 15.48 0.91
CA VAL A 360 -2.98 16.49 1.36
C VAL A 360 -2.36 17.35 2.45
N SER A 361 -2.76 18.62 2.51
CA SER A 361 -2.47 19.43 3.70
C SER A 361 -3.48 19.11 4.80
N VAL A 362 -3.01 19.07 6.04
CA VAL A 362 -3.87 18.83 7.20
C VAL A 362 -3.71 19.99 8.17
N GLU A 363 -4.81 20.65 8.46
CA GLU A 363 -4.84 21.82 9.33
C GLU A 363 -5.76 21.55 10.52
N PRO A 364 -5.37 21.95 11.74
CA PRO A 364 -6.23 21.79 12.91
C PRO A 364 -7.43 22.75 12.81
N LYS A 365 -8.59 22.33 13.26
CA LYS A 365 -9.79 23.17 13.27
C LYS A 365 -9.63 24.39 14.19
N THR A 366 -8.88 24.24 15.28
CA THR A 366 -8.56 25.34 16.21
C THR A 366 -7.06 25.39 16.52
N ARG A 367 -6.55 26.57 16.89
CA ARG A 367 -5.14 26.72 17.27
C ARG A 367 -4.74 25.88 18.49
N ALA A 368 -5.68 25.59 19.38
CA ALA A 368 -5.44 24.77 20.57
C ALA A 368 -5.22 23.29 20.24
N ASP A 369 -5.63 22.85 19.05
CA ASP A 369 -5.56 21.44 18.65
C ASP A 369 -4.28 21.09 17.85
N VAL A 370 -3.37 22.04 17.60
CA VAL A 370 -2.13 21.83 16.83
C VAL A 370 -1.28 20.70 17.40
N GLU A 371 -0.99 20.71 18.72
CA GLU A 371 -0.20 19.66 19.38
C GLU A 371 -0.92 18.31 19.38
N LYS A 372 -2.23 18.32 19.65
CA LYS A 372 -3.05 17.10 19.65
C LYS A 372 -3.08 16.48 18.25
N MET A 373 -3.28 17.30 17.21
CA MET A 373 -3.29 16.85 15.81
C MET A 373 -1.92 16.26 15.43
N SER A 374 -0.84 16.95 15.74
CA SER A 374 0.52 16.45 15.44
C SER A 374 0.79 15.11 16.13
N THR A 375 0.40 14.97 17.39
CA THR A 375 0.55 13.72 18.16
C THR A 375 -0.33 12.61 17.58
N ALA A 376 -1.56 12.92 17.19
CA ALA A 376 -2.49 11.97 16.60
C ALA A 376 -2.00 11.48 15.22
N LEU A 377 -1.59 12.41 14.36
CA LEU A 377 -1.02 12.06 13.03
C LEU A 377 0.26 11.22 13.16
N TYR A 378 1.11 11.54 14.12
CA TYR A 378 2.31 10.73 14.37
C TYR A 378 1.97 9.30 14.80
N LYS A 379 0.98 9.13 15.69
CA LYS A 379 0.48 7.80 16.09
C LYS A 379 -0.11 7.03 14.89
N MET A 380 -0.86 7.70 14.01
CA MET A 380 -1.41 7.08 12.80
C MET A 380 -0.31 6.66 11.83
N ALA A 381 0.68 7.51 11.57
CA ALA A 381 1.82 7.20 10.72
C ALA A 381 2.71 6.08 11.30
N LYS A 382 2.79 5.96 12.64
CA LYS A 382 3.48 4.84 13.30
C LYS A 382 2.76 3.50 13.10
N ALA A 383 1.42 3.52 13.07
CA ALA A 383 0.61 2.33 12.85
C ALA A 383 0.56 1.90 11.36
N ASP A 384 0.69 2.86 10.45
CA ASP A 384 0.62 2.64 9.01
C ASP A 384 1.87 3.17 8.30
N PRO A 385 2.80 2.30 7.90
CA PRO A 385 4.04 2.69 7.22
C PRO A 385 3.87 3.34 5.85
N SER A 386 2.68 3.25 5.21
CA SER A 386 2.39 3.94 3.95
C SER A 386 1.96 5.39 4.16
N LEU A 387 1.64 5.78 5.40
CA LEU A 387 1.41 7.17 5.75
C LEU A 387 2.75 7.86 6.04
N ARG A 388 2.99 8.97 5.37
CA ARG A 388 4.16 9.81 5.64
C ARG A 388 3.72 11.21 6.05
N LEU A 389 4.20 11.64 7.19
CA LEU A 389 3.95 12.97 7.73
C LEU A 389 5.19 13.84 7.53
N ALA A 390 5.02 15.00 6.96
CA ALA A 390 6.07 16.01 6.82
C ALA A 390 5.52 17.40 7.07
N VAL A 391 6.34 18.28 7.63
CA VAL A 391 6.05 19.71 7.67
C VAL A 391 6.83 20.35 6.54
N ASP A 392 6.12 20.95 5.60
CA ASP A 392 6.73 21.69 4.51
C ASP A 392 7.38 22.96 5.09
N GLN A 393 8.69 23.07 4.97
CA GLN A 393 9.46 24.14 5.58
C GLN A 393 9.21 25.51 4.93
N GLU A 394 8.76 25.53 3.67
CA GLU A 394 8.49 26.76 2.94
C GLU A 394 7.09 27.30 3.23
N THR A 395 6.11 26.41 3.22
CA THR A 395 4.70 26.78 3.41
C THR A 395 4.25 26.72 4.87
N GLY A 396 5.01 26.02 5.72
CA GLY A 396 4.67 25.72 7.12
C GLY A 396 3.50 24.75 7.26
N GLN A 397 2.99 24.17 6.15
CA GLN A 397 1.86 23.25 6.18
C GLN A 397 2.29 21.87 6.67
N THR A 398 1.45 21.25 7.46
CA THR A 398 1.52 19.81 7.74
C THR A 398 0.96 19.05 6.55
N VAL A 399 1.80 18.25 5.88
CA VAL A 399 1.46 17.47 4.70
C VAL A 399 1.41 16.00 5.09
N LEU A 400 0.26 15.36 4.87
CA LEU A 400 0.05 13.93 5.01
C LEU A 400 0.06 13.29 3.62
N ARG A 401 0.88 12.27 3.42
CA ARG A 401 0.96 11.49 2.18
C ARG A 401 0.42 10.09 2.40
N GLY A 402 -0.30 9.55 1.41
CA GLY A 402 -0.92 8.23 1.47
C GLY A 402 -1.12 7.60 0.09
N MET A 403 -1.74 6.42 0.08
CA MET A 403 -1.91 5.59 -1.11
C MET A 403 -3.06 6.04 -2.02
N GLY A 404 -4.02 6.79 -1.48
CA GLY A 404 -5.19 7.26 -2.23
C GLY A 404 -6.03 8.23 -1.40
N GLU A 405 -7.01 8.85 -2.02
CA GLU A 405 -7.89 9.85 -1.39
C GLU A 405 -8.69 9.23 -0.24
N LEU A 406 -9.31 8.08 -0.50
CA LEU A 406 -10.08 7.35 0.52
C LEU A 406 -9.21 6.92 1.71
N HIS A 407 -7.96 6.52 1.47
CA HIS A 407 -7.01 6.18 2.53
C HIS A 407 -6.77 7.37 3.48
N LEU A 408 -6.56 8.56 2.92
CA LEU A 408 -6.34 9.77 3.71
C LEU A 408 -7.61 10.23 4.42
N GLU A 409 -8.77 10.17 3.76
CA GLU A 409 -10.08 10.48 4.37
C GLU A 409 -10.38 9.57 5.56
N VAL A 410 -10.21 8.25 5.40
CA VAL A 410 -10.39 7.27 6.47
C VAL A 410 -9.42 7.53 7.63
N THR A 411 -8.18 7.91 7.34
CA THR A 411 -7.18 8.24 8.38
C THR A 411 -7.62 9.44 9.21
N ILE A 412 -8.10 10.50 8.57
CA ILE A 412 -8.62 11.69 9.28
C ILE A 412 -9.92 11.39 10.05
N ASP A 413 -10.80 10.58 9.48
CA ASP A 413 -12.03 10.17 10.17
C ASP A 413 -11.73 9.30 11.40
N ARG A 414 -10.77 8.39 11.31
CA ARG A 414 -10.27 7.62 12.46
C ARG A 414 -9.65 8.52 13.53
N MET A 415 -8.87 9.52 13.13
CA MET A 415 -8.31 10.49 14.06
C MET A 415 -9.42 11.22 14.85
N ARG A 416 -10.51 11.57 14.18
CA ARG A 416 -11.70 12.17 14.80
C ARG A 416 -12.41 11.20 15.75
N THR A 417 -12.69 9.98 15.28
CA THR A 417 -13.53 9.01 16.00
C THR A 417 -12.78 8.29 17.13
N GLU A 418 -11.52 7.92 16.91
CA GLU A 418 -10.72 7.15 17.87
C GLU A 418 -9.94 8.04 18.84
N LEU A 419 -9.45 9.20 18.40
CA LEU A 419 -8.58 10.08 19.19
C LEU A 419 -9.25 11.42 19.57
N GLY A 420 -10.47 11.69 19.08
CA GLY A 420 -11.22 12.90 19.40
C GLY A 420 -10.59 14.19 18.87
N VAL A 421 -9.81 14.11 17.79
CA VAL A 421 -9.09 15.25 17.20
C VAL A 421 -9.67 15.60 15.84
N GLU A 422 -10.18 16.81 15.70
CA GLU A 422 -10.72 17.32 14.43
C GLU A 422 -9.65 18.03 13.61
N ALA A 423 -9.56 17.69 12.33
CA ALA A 423 -8.70 18.35 11.35
C ALA A 423 -9.42 18.54 10.01
N VAL A 424 -8.94 19.47 9.22
CA VAL A 424 -9.45 19.79 7.90
C VAL A 424 -8.39 19.41 6.88
N MET A 425 -8.79 18.62 5.86
CA MET A 425 -7.94 18.31 4.72
C MET A 425 -8.07 19.39 3.65
N GLY A 426 -6.96 19.74 3.03
CA GLY A 426 -6.88 20.66 1.92
C GLY A 426 -5.85 20.23 0.88
N LYS A 427 -5.79 20.96 -0.23
CA LYS A 427 -4.72 20.78 -1.21
C LYS A 427 -3.43 21.38 -0.66
N PRO A 428 -2.27 20.69 -0.78
CA PRO A 428 -0.99 21.30 -0.45
C PRO A 428 -0.75 22.54 -1.29
N LYS A 429 -0.14 23.55 -0.71
CA LYS A 429 0.29 24.71 -1.47
C LYS A 429 1.40 24.31 -2.44
N VAL A 430 1.32 24.82 -3.67
CA VAL A 430 2.35 24.57 -4.67
C VAL A 430 3.55 25.43 -4.36
N SER A 431 4.74 24.84 -4.27
CA SER A 431 6.00 25.55 -4.06
C SER A 431 6.48 26.17 -5.36
N PHE A 432 5.90 27.30 -5.73
CA PHE A 432 6.34 28.07 -6.88
C PHE A 432 7.74 28.67 -6.67
N ARG A 433 8.41 28.98 -7.77
CA ARG A 433 9.66 29.75 -7.81
C ARG A 433 9.49 30.92 -8.78
N GLU A 434 10.34 31.92 -8.64
CA GLU A 434 10.45 33.01 -9.61
C GLU A 434 11.77 32.88 -10.37
N ALA A 435 11.74 33.16 -11.67
CA ALA A 435 12.93 33.29 -12.50
C ALA A 435 12.72 34.42 -13.50
N PHE A 436 13.74 34.82 -14.23
CA PHE A 436 13.67 35.84 -15.26
C PHE A 436 14.50 35.44 -16.48
N GLY A 437 14.17 35.97 -17.66
CA GLY A 437 14.82 35.59 -18.92
C GLY A 437 15.69 36.69 -19.56
N GLN A 438 15.71 37.90 -19.01
CA GLN A 438 16.41 39.02 -19.64
C GLN A 438 17.58 39.53 -18.79
N VAL A 439 18.75 39.67 -19.42
CA VAL A 439 19.89 40.32 -18.80
C VAL A 439 19.54 41.79 -18.52
N THR A 440 19.79 42.23 -17.31
CA THR A 440 19.45 43.59 -16.85
C THR A 440 20.60 44.25 -16.13
N ASP A 441 21.00 45.41 -16.62
CA ASP A 441 21.96 46.27 -15.94
C ASP A 441 21.26 47.23 -14.98
N ARG A 442 21.80 47.37 -13.78
CA ARG A 442 21.24 48.29 -12.80
C ARG A 442 22.32 49.14 -12.13
N LEU A 443 22.08 50.44 -12.11
CA LEU A 443 22.77 51.40 -11.25
C LEU A 443 21.80 51.83 -10.16
N TYR A 444 22.15 51.58 -8.90
CA TYR A 444 21.36 52.01 -7.76
C TYR A 444 22.19 52.86 -6.80
N THR A 445 21.61 53.95 -6.29
CA THR A 445 22.25 54.81 -5.30
C THR A 445 21.38 54.93 -4.06
N HIS A 446 21.88 54.43 -2.95
CA HIS A 446 21.31 54.66 -1.63
C HIS A 446 21.91 55.94 -1.05
N LYS A 447 21.08 56.95 -0.79
CA LYS A 447 21.47 58.18 -0.13
C LYS A 447 20.42 58.59 0.90
N LYS A 448 20.81 58.68 2.17
CA LYS A 448 19.93 59.12 3.24
C LYS A 448 20.72 60.11 4.13
N GLN A 449 20.15 61.29 4.36
CA GLN A 449 20.64 62.27 5.29
C GLN A 449 19.54 62.56 6.32
N SER A 450 19.79 62.27 7.58
CA SER A 450 18.90 62.56 8.68
C SER A 450 19.76 62.97 9.90
N GLY A 451 20.01 64.26 10.08
CA GLY A 451 20.51 64.87 11.30
C GLY A 451 21.67 64.16 12.02
N GLY A 452 22.76 63.81 11.34
CA GLY A 452 23.96 63.11 11.86
C GLY A 452 24.76 62.50 10.72
N SER A 453 25.56 61.44 10.92
CA SER A 453 26.27 60.74 9.84
C SER A 453 25.25 60.18 8.82
N GLY A 454 25.43 60.57 7.54
CA GLY A 454 24.59 60.14 6.43
C GLY A 454 24.80 58.67 6.07
N GLN A 455 24.03 58.18 5.13
CA GLN A 455 24.25 56.87 4.50
C GLN A 455 24.41 57.06 3.00
N PHE A 456 25.50 56.55 2.44
CA PHE A 456 25.75 56.59 1.01
C PHE A 456 26.31 55.26 0.51
N ALA A 457 25.71 54.70 -0.54
CA ALA A 457 26.27 53.59 -1.30
C ALA A 457 25.74 53.64 -2.73
N ARG A 458 26.62 53.50 -3.69
CA ARG A 458 26.25 53.35 -5.10
C ARG A 458 26.83 52.05 -5.62
N ILE A 459 25.99 51.26 -6.28
CA ILE A 459 26.40 50.00 -6.91
C ILE A 459 25.89 49.95 -8.34
N LYS A 460 26.72 49.40 -9.23
CA LYS A 460 26.33 49.05 -10.59
C LYS A 460 26.59 47.56 -10.78
N PHE A 461 25.57 46.83 -11.20
CA PHE A 461 25.64 45.39 -11.40
C PHE A 461 24.84 44.94 -12.61
N THR A 462 25.23 43.81 -13.17
CA THR A 462 24.48 43.08 -14.20
C THR A 462 23.82 41.89 -13.55
N LEU A 463 22.55 41.70 -13.84
CA LEU A 463 21.73 40.56 -13.47
C LEU A 463 21.59 39.66 -14.69
N GLU A 464 22.08 38.42 -14.61
CA GLU A 464 22.06 37.46 -15.70
C GLU A 464 21.26 36.21 -15.29
N PRO A 465 20.32 35.69 -16.15
CA PRO A 465 19.67 34.43 -15.90
C PRO A 465 20.69 33.28 -15.95
N GLY A 466 20.57 32.31 -15.07
CA GLY A 466 21.38 31.10 -15.00
C GLY A 466 20.66 29.88 -15.62
N GLU A 467 21.40 28.80 -15.78
CA GLU A 467 20.83 27.51 -16.18
C GLU A 467 19.98 26.94 -15.04
N PRO A 468 18.91 26.17 -15.38
CA PRO A 468 18.07 25.52 -14.38
C PRO A 468 18.88 24.69 -13.38
N GLY A 469 18.71 24.96 -12.08
CA GLY A 469 19.44 24.31 -10.98
C GLY A 469 20.79 24.91 -10.64
N SER A 470 21.20 26.01 -11.29
CA SER A 470 22.49 26.72 -10.97
C SER A 470 22.45 27.50 -9.66
N GLY A 471 21.25 27.75 -9.14
CA GLY A 471 21.07 28.53 -7.90
C GLY A 471 21.46 30.01 -8.03
N PHE A 472 21.84 30.60 -6.91
CA PHE A 472 22.31 31.99 -6.86
C PHE A 472 23.85 32.03 -6.88
N ASN A 473 24.41 32.86 -7.77
CA ASN A 473 25.85 33.15 -7.85
C ASN A 473 26.13 34.64 -7.78
N PHE A 474 27.18 35.01 -7.04
CA PHE A 474 27.66 36.38 -6.96
C PHE A 474 29.11 36.48 -7.44
N GLU A 475 29.36 37.39 -8.35
CA GLU A 475 30.71 37.70 -8.85
C GLU A 475 31.04 39.18 -8.67
N SER A 476 32.18 39.47 -8.09
CA SER A 476 32.68 40.83 -8.07
C SER A 476 33.70 41.06 -9.20
N LYS A 477 33.38 41.99 -10.10
CA LYS A 477 34.22 42.42 -11.22
C LYS A 477 34.78 43.82 -10.99
N ILE A 478 34.83 44.30 -9.73
CA ILE A 478 35.32 45.63 -9.37
C ILE A 478 36.79 45.77 -9.73
N VAL A 479 37.11 46.82 -10.48
CA VAL A 479 38.48 47.23 -10.85
C VAL A 479 38.72 48.64 -10.34
N GLY A 480 39.91 48.90 -9.82
CA GLY A 480 40.31 50.25 -9.39
C GLY A 480 39.78 50.73 -8.04
N GLY A 481 39.13 49.82 -7.24
CA GLY A 481 38.70 50.13 -5.88
C GLY A 481 37.46 51.04 -5.76
N SER A 482 36.63 51.12 -6.82
CA SER A 482 35.39 51.92 -6.81
C SER A 482 34.41 51.52 -5.72
N VAL A 483 34.46 50.24 -5.29
CA VAL A 483 33.84 49.73 -4.07
C VAL A 483 34.94 49.08 -3.22
N PRO A 484 35.22 49.59 -2.01
CA PRO A 484 36.19 48.99 -1.10
C PRO A 484 35.87 47.52 -0.81
N LYS A 485 36.91 46.68 -0.70
CA LYS A 485 36.76 45.24 -0.47
C LYS A 485 35.95 44.90 0.79
N GLU A 486 36.04 45.75 1.81
CA GLU A 486 35.30 45.60 3.08
C GLU A 486 33.78 45.74 2.94
N TYR A 487 33.28 46.39 1.86
CA TYR A 487 31.83 46.56 1.61
C TYR A 487 31.26 45.53 0.67
N ILE A 488 32.07 44.77 -0.06
CA ILE A 488 31.61 43.71 -0.96
C ILE A 488 30.79 42.64 -0.24
N PRO A 489 31.15 42.12 0.95
CA PRO A 489 30.32 41.21 1.72
C PRO A 489 28.96 41.80 2.11
N GLY A 490 28.87 43.13 2.30
CA GLY A 490 27.61 43.81 2.53
C GLY A 490 26.71 43.80 1.30
N VAL A 491 27.29 43.94 0.09
CA VAL A 491 26.54 43.81 -1.16
C VAL A 491 25.97 42.40 -1.30
N GLU A 492 26.79 41.36 -1.14
CA GLU A 492 26.37 39.94 -1.24
C GLU A 492 25.25 39.62 -0.25
N LYS A 493 25.41 39.97 1.01
CA LYS A 493 24.36 39.79 2.04
C LYS A 493 23.08 40.53 1.70
N GLY A 494 23.16 41.72 1.11
CA GLY A 494 22.00 42.48 0.64
C GLY A 494 21.26 41.76 -0.48
N LEU A 495 21.97 41.15 -1.44
CA LEU A 495 21.42 40.36 -2.52
C LEU A 495 20.74 39.09 -1.98
N GLU A 496 21.45 38.35 -1.10
CA GLU A 496 20.93 37.13 -0.47
C GLU A 496 19.60 37.37 0.29
N SER A 497 19.43 38.51 0.91
CA SER A 497 18.24 38.89 1.66
C SER A 497 16.96 38.96 0.80
N VAL A 498 17.08 39.00 -0.53
CA VAL A 498 15.95 39.04 -1.49
C VAL A 498 15.61 37.68 -2.02
N LEU A 499 16.50 36.68 -1.93
CA LEU A 499 16.31 35.37 -2.54
C LEU A 499 15.04 34.65 -2.08
N GLY A 500 14.68 34.80 -0.80
CA GLY A 500 13.52 34.12 -0.20
C GLY A 500 12.17 34.70 -0.61
N ALA A 501 12.11 35.89 -1.21
CA ALA A 501 10.87 36.53 -1.60
C ALA A 501 11.09 37.40 -2.86
N GLY A 502 10.71 36.85 -4.00
CA GLY A 502 10.78 37.53 -5.29
C GLY A 502 9.78 38.69 -5.41
N VAL A 503 9.80 39.34 -6.55
CA VAL A 503 9.06 40.60 -6.80
C VAL A 503 7.74 40.41 -7.55
N LEU A 504 7.50 39.25 -8.17
CA LEU A 504 6.31 38.95 -8.96
C LEU A 504 5.13 38.49 -8.07
N ALA A 505 5.36 37.46 -7.27
CA ALA A 505 4.33 36.84 -6.43
C ALA A 505 4.83 36.53 -5.01
N GLY A 506 6.10 36.91 -4.71
CA GLY A 506 6.70 36.69 -3.39
C GLY A 506 7.29 35.30 -3.16
N PHE A 507 7.47 34.50 -4.21
CA PHE A 507 8.11 33.20 -4.13
C PHE A 507 9.63 33.32 -4.24
N PRO A 508 10.40 32.35 -3.72
CA PRO A 508 11.87 32.38 -3.83
C PRO A 508 12.32 32.50 -5.29
N ILE A 509 13.32 33.36 -5.52
CA ILE A 509 13.91 33.51 -6.84
C ILE A 509 15.15 32.63 -6.97
N VAL A 510 15.32 32.01 -8.12
CA VAL A 510 16.33 30.97 -8.36
C VAL A 510 17.06 31.18 -9.68
N ASP A 511 18.23 30.53 -9.83
CA ASP A 511 18.94 30.33 -11.10
C ASP A 511 19.37 31.63 -11.76
N PHE A 512 20.24 32.40 -11.09
CA PHE A 512 20.78 33.63 -11.64
C PHE A 512 22.15 34.02 -11.06
N THR A 513 22.85 34.87 -11.79
CA THR A 513 24.14 35.43 -11.39
C THR A 513 24.04 36.94 -11.32
N VAL A 514 24.60 37.53 -10.26
CA VAL A 514 24.79 38.96 -10.14
C VAL A 514 26.28 39.30 -10.25
N LYS A 515 26.61 40.11 -11.24
CA LYS A 515 27.98 40.60 -11.45
C LYS A 515 28.08 42.05 -11.00
N LEU A 516 28.75 42.30 -9.89
CA LEU A 516 29.05 43.67 -9.41
C LEU A 516 30.18 44.25 -10.25
N ILE A 517 29.88 45.29 -11.04
CA ILE A 517 30.80 45.82 -12.06
C ILE A 517 31.48 47.09 -11.59
N ASP A 518 30.74 48.00 -10.94
CA ASP A 518 31.22 49.33 -10.56
C ASP A 518 30.43 49.87 -9.34
N GLY A 519 30.86 50.96 -8.76
CA GLY A 519 30.16 51.61 -7.66
C GLY A 519 30.80 52.93 -7.24
N ALA A 520 30.33 53.48 -6.15
CA ALA A 520 30.96 54.63 -5.49
C ALA A 520 30.66 54.59 -3.99
N TYR A 521 31.62 55.11 -3.23
CA TYR A 521 31.49 55.25 -1.79
C TYR A 521 31.82 56.69 -1.37
N HIS A 522 31.47 57.01 -0.15
CA HIS A 522 31.82 58.30 0.50
C HIS A 522 32.57 57.99 1.77
N GLU A 523 33.68 58.68 1.98
CA GLU A 523 34.64 58.39 3.07
C GLU A 523 34.02 58.41 4.47
N VAL A 524 32.97 59.20 4.69
CA VAL A 524 32.35 59.39 6.01
C VAL A 524 31.00 58.68 6.10
N ASP A 525 30.22 58.67 4.99
CA ASP A 525 28.79 58.18 4.99
C ASP A 525 28.61 56.77 4.47
N SER A 526 29.67 56.09 4.06
CA SER A 526 29.59 54.70 3.58
C SER A 526 29.83 53.69 4.70
N SER A 527 29.08 52.60 4.66
CA SER A 527 29.20 51.47 5.58
C SER A 527 28.73 50.19 4.88
N ALA A 528 29.13 49.03 5.42
CA ALA A 528 28.64 47.74 4.93
C ALA A 528 27.10 47.67 4.92
N LEU A 529 26.44 48.25 5.93
CA LEU A 529 24.98 48.35 6.01
C LEU A 529 24.38 49.21 4.88
N ALA A 530 25.02 50.32 4.52
CA ALA A 530 24.56 51.15 3.41
C ALA A 530 24.63 50.39 2.07
N PHE A 531 25.70 49.63 1.86
CA PHE A 531 25.85 48.74 0.69
C PHE A 531 24.88 47.58 0.72
N GLU A 532 24.57 46.95 1.87
CA GLU A 532 23.53 45.93 2.03
C GLU A 532 22.16 46.48 1.61
N ILE A 533 21.79 47.66 2.07
CA ILE A 533 20.52 48.32 1.71
C ILE A 533 20.50 48.65 0.22
N ALA A 534 21.59 49.17 -0.34
CA ALA A 534 21.69 49.49 -1.77
C ALA A 534 21.53 48.24 -2.64
N ALA A 535 22.18 47.14 -2.26
CA ALA A 535 22.09 45.85 -2.96
C ALA A 535 20.67 45.27 -2.93
N ARG A 536 20.06 45.27 -1.75
CA ARG A 536 18.68 44.81 -1.55
C ARG A 536 17.69 45.56 -2.42
N GLN A 537 17.72 46.87 -2.41
CA GLN A 537 16.79 47.68 -3.20
C GLN A 537 17.13 47.66 -4.69
N GLY A 538 18.40 47.72 -5.04
CA GLY A 538 18.88 47.66 -6.41
C GLY A 538 18.45 46.34 -7.10
N LEU A 539 18.57 45.20 -6.40
CA LEU A 539 18.14 43.91 -6.92
C LEU A 539 16.61 43.86 -7.11
N ARG A 540 15.83 44.32 -6.15
CA ARG A 540 14.36 44.37 -6.29
C ARG A 540 13.94 45.18 -7.52
N GLU A 541 14.55 46.34 -7.74
CA GLU A 541 14.24 47.18 -8.91
C GLU A 541 14.74 46.56 -10.23
N ALA A 542 15.86 45.83 -10.21
CA ALA A 542 16.37 45.11 -11.37
C ALA A 542 15.42 44.00 -11.76
N LEU A 543 14.99 43.18 -10.79
CA LEU A 543 14.06 42.09 -10.98
C LEU A 543 12.69 42.54 -11.55
N GLN A 544 12.16 43.68 -11.10
CA GLN A 544 10.94 44.26 -11.66
C GLN A 544 11.02 44.56 -13.16
N LYS A 545 12.25 44.84 -13.65
CA LYS A 545 12.52 45.11 -15.07
C LYS A 545 12.96 43.91 -15.87
N ALA A 546 13.45 42.87 -15.22
CA ALA A 546 14.02 41.68 -15.86
C ALA A 546 12.98 40.71 -16.46
N GLY A 547 11.70 41.02 -16.32
CA GLY A 547 10.62 40.15 -16.86
C GLY A 547 10.51 38.83 -16.09
N CYS A 548 10.27 38.93 -14.79
CA CYS A 548 10.08 37.73 -13.95
C CYS A 548 8.91 36.88 -14.39
N VAL A 549 9.09 35.57 -14.33
CA VAL A 549 8.11 34.52 -14.62
C VAL A 549 7.98 33.60 -13.42
N LEU A 550 6.79 33.00 -13.27
CA LEU A 550 6.53 32.00 -12.25
C LEU A 550 6.88 30.61 -12.78
N LEU A 551 7.64 29.85 -12.01
CA LEU A 551 7.97 28.46 -12.28
C LEU A 551 7.11 27.55 -11.43
N GLU A 552 6.55 26.51 -12.05
CA GLU A 552 5.83 25.43 -11.40
C GLU A 552 6.75 24.21 -11.22
N PRO A 553 6.57 23.39 -10.15
CA PRO A 553 7.28 22.13 -10.04
C PRO A 553 6.74 21.14 -11.08
N ILE A 554 7.63 20.46 -11.79
CA ILE A 554 7.29 19.37 -12.71
C ILE A 554 7.71 18.06 -12.08
N MET A 555 6.78 17.10 -12.01
CA MET A 555 6.98 15.79 -11.39
C MET A 555 7.09 14.69 -12.44
N LYS A 556 8.01 13.72 -12.21
CA LYS A 556 8.03 12.48 -12.97
C LYS A 556 6.95 11.55 -12.42
N VAL A 557 6.07 11.09 -13.31
CA VAL A 557 4.92 10.25 -12.98
C VAL A 557 5.02 8.93 -13.75
N GLU A 558 4.83 7.82 -13.06
CA GLU A 558 4.66 6.48 -13.62
C GLU A 558 3.24 6.02 -13.30
N VAL A 559 2.43 5.72 -14.31
CA VAL A 559 1.07 5.21 -14.15
C VAL A 559 0.99 3.79 -14.66
N VAL A 560 0.67 2.84 -13.78
CA VAL A 560 0.45 1.43 -14.12
C VAL A 560 -1.04 1.19 -14.24
N THR A 561 -1.49 0.72 -15.42
CA THR A 561 -2.92 0.58 -15.73
C THR A 561 -3.18 -0.67 -16.58
N PRO A 562 -4.36 -1.32 -16.47
CA PRO A 562 -4.81 -2.29 -17.46
C PRO A 562 -4.87 -1.68 -18.87
N GLU A 563 -4.71 -2.50 -19.89
CA GLU A 563 -4.66 -2.07 -21.30
C GLU A 563 -5.88 -1.23 -21.70
N ASP A 564 -7.07 -1.64 -21.27
CA ASP A 564 -8.34 -0.97 -21.59
C ASP A 564 -8.41 0.50 -21.15
N TYR A 565 -7.64 0.89 -20.12
CA TYR A 565 -7.64 2.25 -19.56
C TYR A 565 -6.46 3.11 -20.03
N THR A 566 -5.55 2.57 -20.84
CA THR A 566 -4.33 3.28 -21.27
C THR A 566 -4.67 4.58 -22.00
N GLY A 567 -5.64 4.55 -22.90
CA GLY A 567 -6.09 5.74 -23.64
C GLY A 567 -6.66 6.83 -22.72
N THR A 568 -7.42 6.45 -21.70
CA THR A 568 -7.99 7.38 -20.72
C THR A 568 -6.90 8.02 -19.86
N VAL A 569 -5.90 7.24 -19.43
CA VAL A 569 -4.75 7.72 -18.66
C VAL A 569 -3.93 8.73 -19.47
N ILE A 570 -3.63 8.43 -20.73
CA ILE A 570 -2.91 9.35 -21.63
C ILE A 570 -3.70 10.64 -21.83
N GLY A 571 -5.02 10.54 -22.02
CA GLY A 571 -5.91 11.68 -22.15
C GLY A 571 -5.88 12.58 -20.90
N ASP A 572 -5.93 12.01 -19.70
CA ASP A 572 -5.86 12.77 -18.45
C ASP A 572 -4.48 13.43 -18.25
N LEU A 573 -3.39 12.71 -18.50
CA LEU A 573 -2.03 13.27 -18.43
C LEU A 573 -1.85 14.45 -19.39
N ASN A 574 -2.36 14.34 -20.62
CA ASN A 574 -2.34 15.45 -21.58
C ASN A 574 -3.18 16.64 -21.12
N SER A 575 -4.34 16.40 -20.51
CA SER A 575 -5.19 17.48 -19.96
C SER A 575 -4.49 18.26 -18.85
N ARG A 576 -3.57 17.62 -18.14
CA ARG A 576 -2.69 18.23 -17.10
C ARG A 576 -1.42 18.85 -17.67
N ARG A 577 -1.30 19.02 -18.98
CA ARG A 577 -0.11 19.53 -19.68
C ARG A 577 1.10 18.58 -19.54
N GLY A 578 0.85 17.30 -19.24
CA GLY A 578 1.90 16.29 -19.10
C GLY A 578 2.55 15.93 -20.44
N GLN A 579 3.84 15.65 -20.39
CA GLN A 579 4.62 15.17 -21.53
C GLN A 579 4.86 13.68 -21.38
N ILE A 580 4.26 12.87 -22.25
CA ILE A 580 4.47 11.42 -22.25
C ILE A 580 5.91 11.15 -22.70
N GLN A 581 6.67 10.42 -21.88
CA GLN A 581 8.06 10.06 -22.12
C GLN A 581 8.20 8.66 -22.73
N GLY A 582 7.27 7.76 -22.44
CA GLY A 582 7.28 6.40 -22.94
C GLY A 582 6.15 5.54 -22.41
N GLN A 583 5.99 4.38 -23.03
CA GLN A 583 5.08 3.33 -22.61
C GLN A 583 5.84 2.01 -22.56
N ASP A 584 5.64 1.24 -21.50
CA ASP A 584 6.22 -0.08 -21.30
C ASP A 584 5.13 -1.08 -20.88
N MET A 585 5.44 -2.37 -20.94
CA MET A 585 4.58 -3.42 -20.41
C MET A 585 5.20 -4.06 -19.17
N ARG A 586 4.41 -4.24 -18.13
CA ARG A 586 4.80 -4.95 -16.89
C ARG A 586 3.81 -6.09 -16.63
N GLY A 587 4.11 -7.27 -17.18
CA GLY A 587 3.14 -8.37 -17.26
C GLY A 587 1.97 -7.99 -18.16
N ASN A 588 0.73 -8.09 -17.65
CA ASN A 588 -0.50 -7.72 -18.39
C ASN A 588 -0.91 -6.24 -18.16
N ALA A 589 -0.05 -5.41 -17.58
CA ALA A 589 -0.35 -4.01 -17.34
C ALA A 589 0.54 -3.11 -18.19
N ASN A 590 -0.04 -2.03 -18.72
CA ASN A 590 0.69 -0.96 -19.38
C ASN A 590 1.23 0.03 -18.35
N VAL A 591 2.44 0.50 -18.57
CA VAL A 591 3.13 1.51 -17.76
C VAL A 591 3.33 2.75 -18.61
N VAL A 592 2.71 3.87 -18.21
CA VAL A 592 2.84 5.16 -18.88
C VAL A 592 3.73 6.06 -18.04
N ASN A 593 4.86 6.48 -18.62
CA ASN A 593 5.80 7.42 -18.01
C ASN A 593 5.59 8.82 -18.56
N ALA A 594 5.47 9.81 -17.69
CA ALA A 594 5.24 11.20 -18.07
C ALA A 594 5.94 12.18 -17.13
N MET A 595 6.16 13.41 -17.62
CA MET A 595 6.50 14.59 -16.82
C MET A 595 5.26 15.49 -16.75
N VAL A 596 4.76 15.76 -15.54
CA VAL A 596 3.49 16.47 -15.31
C VAL A 596 3.68 17.63 -14.36
#